data_dd493c4add23670d7225353e1e5e1e6b
#
_entry.id   dd493c4add23670d7225353e1e5e1e6b
#
_cell.length_a   1.000
_cell.length_b   1.000
_cell.length_c   1.000
_cell.angle_alpha   90.00
_cell.angle_beta   90.00
_cell.angle_gamma   90.00
#
_symmetry.space_group_name_H-M   'P 1'
#
loop_
_entity.id
_entity.type
_entity.pdbx_description
1 polymer ?
#
loop_
_entity_poly.entity_id
_entity_poly.type
_entity_poly.pdbx_seq_one_letter_code
_entity_poly.pdbx_strand_id
1 'polypeptide(L)'
;MSSDAQAADGKLSDARDLHKTSVSDEVVIRFDHVTKTYNLYKNDRGRFLGIFNYKKKGVFLGSVDASKDLSFEIKKGEAVAFLGRNGAGKSTALKMVTGVTHPTSGTVEVKGRVSALLELTAGFDMQLTGRENINLRGQILGLSKAEIAAIEPDVIDFAELGLYIDQPMRSYSSGMKARLGFAFAVAIDPEILVVDEALSVGDRTFQRKCIARIREIMMDENVTVLFVTHASATAKEFCSRGIVLDQGTKVFDGTIDDATAYYEANY
;
A
#
# COMPACT_ATOMS: atom_id res chain seq x y z
N MET A 1 -12.62 23.79 -23.64
CA MET A 1 -12.23 22.43 -23.20
C MET A 1 -10.70 22.20 -23.26
N SER A 2 -9.89 23.22 -23.53
CA SER A 2 -8.43 23.10 -23.71
C SER A 2 -7.59 23.71 -22.57
N SER A 3 -8.17 24.52 -21.68
CA SER A 3 -7.45 25.19 -20.59
C SER A 3 -7.29 24.32 -19.34
N ASP A 4 -8.22 23.42 -19.08
CA ASP A 4 -8.19 22.59 -17.86
C ASP A 4 -7.19 21.43 -17.94
N ALA A 5 -6.88 20.97 -19.16
CA ALA A 5 -5.87 19.93 -19.38
C ALA A 5 -4.44 20.47 -19.18
N GLN A 6 -4.18 21.72 -19.61
CA GLN A 6 -2.88 22.37 -19.42
C GLN A 6 -2.60 22.78 -17.96
N ALA A 7 -3.65 23.12 -17.19
CA ALA A 7 -3.52 23.42 -15.77
C ALA A 7 -3.24 22.17 -14.93
N ALA A 8 -3.71 20.99 -15.39
CA ALA A 8 -3.44 19.73 -14.74
C ALA A 8 -1.99 19.25 -14.99
N ASP A 9 -1.46 19.45 -16.20
CA ASP A 9 -0.07 19.09 -16.54
C ASP A 9 0.97 19.97 -15.82
N GLY A 10 0.70 21.27 -15.64
CA GLY A 10 1.59 22.16 -14.88
C GLY A 10 1.72 21.78 -13.40
N LYS A 11 0.63 21.32 -12.77
CA LYS A 11 0.65 20.84 -11.37
C LYS A 11 1.34 19.48 -11.20
N LEU A 12 1.46 18.69 -12.25
CA LEU A 12 2.12 17.38 -12.24
C LEU A 12 3.65 17.47 -12.14
N SER A 13 4.25 18.46 -12.82
CA SER A 13 5.69 18.73 -12.69
C SER A 13 6.04 19.20 -11.28
N ASP A 14 5.17 19.99 -10.64
CA ASP A 14 5.38 20.51 -9.30
C ASP A 14 5.39 19.44 -8.22
N ALA A 15 4.54 18.39 -8.30
CA ALA A 15 4.49 17.32 -7.31
C ALA A 15 5.77 16.47 -7.29
N ARG A 16 6.34 16.16 -8.47
CA ARG A 16 7.63 15.46 -8.59
C ARG A 16 8.80 16.29 -8.05
N ASP A 17 8.79 17.57 -8.33
CA ASP A 17 9.88 18.47 -7.94
C ASP A 17 9.85 18.76 -6.43
N LEU A 18 8.69 18.81 -5.81
CA LEU A 18 8.53 18.95 -4.35
C LEU A 18 9.17 17.76 -3.61
N HIS A 19 8.86 16.53 -3.99
CA HIS A 19 9.46 15.34 -3.38
C HIS A 19 10.97 15.19 -3.61
N LYS A 20 11.56 15.92 -4.56
CA LYS A 20 13.03 15.92 -4.78
C LYS A 20 13.78 16.90 -3.88
N THR A 21 13.12 17.94 -3.41
CA THR A 21 13.79 19.10 -2.75
C THR A 21 13.72 19.07 -1.23
N SER A 22 12.87 18.27 -0.62
CA SER A 22 12.57 18.33 0.83
C SER A 22 12.68 16.99 1.58
N VAL A 23 13.33 15.99 0.99
CA VAL A 23 13.51 14.70 1.67
C VAL A 23 14.33 14.89 2.94
N SER A 24 13.74 14.54 4.08
CA SER A 24 14.39 14.54 5.39
C SER A 24 15.48 13.45 5.44
N ASP A 25 16.51 13.64 6.28
CA ASP A 25 17.47 12.57 6.55
C ASP A 25 16.94 11.48 7.50
N GLU A 26 15.73 11.65 8.02
CA GLU A 26 15.08 10.69 8.91
C GLU A 26 14.65 9.43 8.14
N VAL A 27 15.16 8.26 8.53
CA VAL A 27 14.74 6.97 8.01
C VAL A 27 13.45 6.54 8.70
N VAL A 28 12.36 6.39 7.91
CA VAL A 28 11.04 5.97 8.40
C VAL A 28 10.72 4.51 8.08
N ILE A 29 11.37 3.92 7.07
CA ILE A 29 11.29 2.48 6.79
C ILE A 29 12.70 1.95 6.60
N ARG A 30 13.04 0.88 7.34
CA ARG A 30 14.31 0.17 7.20
C ARG A 30 14.06 -1.32 7.09
N PHE A 31 14.62 -1.92 6.07
CA PHE A 31 14.79 -3.37 5.92
C PHE A 31 16.26 -3.70 6.08
N ASP A 32 16.58 -4.58 7.02
CA ASP A 32 17.95 -4.98 7.32
C ASP A 32 18.06 -6.50 7.25
N HIS A 33 18.70 -7.00 6.18
CA HIS A 33 18.91 -8.42 5.89
C HIS A 33 17.62 -9.27 5.98
N VAL A 34 16.50 -8.74 5.46
CA VAL A 34 15.17 -9.31 5.62
C VAL A 34 14.95 -10.49 4.70
N THR A 35 14.67 -11.65 5.29
CA THR A 35 14.21 -12.84 4.57
C THR A 35 12.81 -13.23 5.03
N LYS A 36 11.92 -13.55 4.08
CA LYS A 36 10.59 -14.10 4.35
C LYS A 36 10.38 -15.40 3.62
N THR A 37 10.29 -16.47 4.38
CA THR A 37 10.05 -17.83 3.89
C THR A 37 8.63 -18.28 4.21
N TYR A 38 7.91 -18.77 3.23
CA TYR A 38 6.61 -19.43 3.40
C TYR A 38 6.77 -20.93 3.26
N ASN A 39 6.35 -21.66 4.30
CA ASN A 39 6.29 -23.11 4.27
C ASN A 39 5.01 -23.59 3.59
N LEU A 40 5.15 -24.50 2.63
CA LEU A 40 4.06 -25.08 1.88
C LEU A 40 3.69 -26.45 2.48
N TYR A 41 2.42 -26.64 2.76
CA TYR A 41 1.88 -27.88 3.31
C TYR A 41 0.75 -28.40 2.45
N LYS A 42 0.62 -29.75 2.36
CA LYS A 42 -0.39 -30.42 1.53
C LYS A 42 -1.83 -30.19 2.03
N ASN A 43 -2.01 -29.96 3.32
CA ASN A 43 -3.32 -29.76 3.96
C ASN A 43 -3.22 -28.92 5.24
N ASP A 44 -4.37 -28.45 5.75
CA ASP A 44 -4.44 -27.58 6.93
C ASP A 44 -3.96 -28.27 8.21
N ARG A 45 -4.13 -29.61 8.34
CA ARG A 45 -3.58 -30.37 9.47
C ARG A 45 -2.06 -30.33 9.47
N GLY A 46 -1.44 -30.42 8.30
CA GLY A 46 0.01 -30.28 8.15
C GLY A 46 0.50 -28.87 8.49
N ARG A 47 -0.29 -27.84 8.14
CA ARG A 47 -0.01 -26.45 8.48
C ARG A 47 -0.06 -26.24 10.00
N PHE A 48 -1.08 -26.77 10.69
CA PHE A 48 -1.20 -26.69 12.15
C PHE A 48 -0.03 -27.41 12.87
N LEU A 49 0.33 -28.62 12.44
CA LEU A 49 1.49 -29.34 12.97
C LEU A 49 2.82 -28.64 12.67
N GLY A 50 2.90 -27.91 11.56
CA GLY A 50 4.05 -27.10 11.17
C GLY A 50 4.38 -25.97 12.14
N ILE A 51 3.40 -25.46 12.91
CA ILE A 51 3.60 -24.47 13.97
C ILE A 51 4.59 -25.00 15.04
N PHE A 52 4.55 -26.31 15.29
CA PHE A 52 5.46 -27.00 16.21
C PHE A 52 6.75 -27.50 15.54
N ASN A 53 7.14 -26.91 14.42
CA ASN A 53 8.33 -27.28 13.63
C ASN A 53 8.31 -28.74 13.08
N TYR A 54 7.11 -29.32 12.95
CA TYR A 54 6.92 -30.72 12.54
C TYR A 54 6.89 -30.82 11.00
N LYS A 55 8.06 -31.03 10.39
CA LYS A 55 8.22 -31.21 8.94
C LYS A 55 8.14 -32.69 8.54
N LYS A 56 6.96 -33.32 8.69
CA LYS A 56 6.77 -34.73 8.32
C LYS A 56 6.83 -34.91 6.81
N LYS A 57 7.65 -35.88 6.36
CA LYS A 57 7.76 -36.26 4.93
C LYS A 57 6.37 -36.62 4.36
N GLY A 58 5.96 -36.04 3.24
CA GLY A 58 4.64 -36.25 2.63
C GLY A 58 3.53 -35.27 3.03
N VAL A 59 3.76 -34.42 4.04
CA VAL A 59 2.85 -33.34 4.48
C VAL A 59 3.48 -31.98 4.19
N PHE A 60 4.78 -31.85 4.43
CA PHE A 60 5.58 -30.69 4.04
C PHE A 60 5.98 -30.82 2.57
N LEU A 61 5.60 -29.85 1.75
CA LEU A 61 5.85 -29.84 0.30
C LEU A 61 7.13 -29.07 -0.07
N GLY A 62 7.56 -28.16 0.80
CA GLY A 62 8.72 -27.30 0.55
C GLY A 62 8.55 -25.93 1.18
N SER A 63 9.50 -25.06 0.89
CA SER A 63 9.45 -23.64 1.28
C SER A 63 9.74 -22.76 0.08
N VAL A 64 9.17 -21.56 0.09
CA VAL A 64 9.41 -20.53 -0.92
C VAL A 64 9.82 -19.26 -0.19
N ASP A 65 10.97 -18.72 -0.60
CA ASP A 65 11.45 -17.45 -0.11
C ASP A 65 10.84 -16.33 -0.95
N ALA A 66 9.88 -15.63 -0.35
CA ALA A 66 9.22 -14.50 -0.99
C ALA A 66 10.04 -13.19 -0.87
N SER A 67 10.97 -13.15 0.08
CA SER A 67 12.02 -12.13 0.20
C SER A 67 13.30 -12.83 0.62
N LYS A 68 14.44 -12.42 0.03
CA LYS A 68 15.76 -13.01 0.26
C LYS A 68 16.75 -11.87 0.51
N ASP A 69 17.19 -11.76 1.76
CA ASP A 69 18.24 -10.80 2.16
C ASP A 69 17.98 -9.35 1.68
N LEU A 70 16.72 -8.89 1.80
CA LEU A 70 16.36 -7.55 1.40
C LEU A 70 16.91 -6.52 2.37
N SER A 71 17.68 -5.56 1.86
CA SER A 71 18.19 -4.42 2.62
C SER A 71 17.98 -3.13 1.85
N PHE A 72 17.22 -2.19 2.43
CA PHE A 72 17.01 -0.84 1.91
C PHE A 72 16.46 0.08 3.00
N GLU A 73 16.59 1.36 2.79
CA GLU A 73 16.04 2.40 3.65
C GLU A 73 15.19 3.35 2.83
N ILE A 74 14.11 3.85 3.44
CA ILE A 74 13.27 4.90 2.86
C ILE A 74 13.19 6.03 3.86
N LYS A 75 13.48 7.23 3.39
CA LYS A 75 13.48 8.44 4.18
C LYS A 75 12.09 9.08 4.19
N LYS A 76 11.82 9.88 5.22
CA LYS A 76 10.59 10.66 5.34
C LYS A 76 10.44 11.61 4.14
N GLY A 77 9.25 11.63 3.56
CA GLY A 77 8.95 12.43 2.38
C GLY A 77 9.39 11.83 1.04
N GLU A 78 10.03 10.64 1.01
CA GLU A 78 10.34 9.97 -0.26
C GLU A 78 9.09 9.37 -0.91
N ALA A 79 9.01 9.47 -2.24
CA ALA A 79 8.07 8.71 -3.05
C ALA A 79 8.84 7.62 -3.82
N VAL A 80 8.65 6.37 -3.41
CA VAL A 80 9.42 5.22 -3.90
C VAL A 80 8.53 4.21 -4.60
N ALA A 81 8.88 3.84 -5.84
CA ALA A 81 8.22 2.77 -6.57
C ALA A 81 8.89 1.41 -6.35
N PHE A 82 8.09 0.40 -5.99
CA PHE A 82 8.50 -1.00 -6.08
C PHE A 82 8.10 -1.56 -7.45
N LEU A 83 9.09 -1.85 -8.28
CA LEU A 83 8.93 -2.45 -9.60
C LEU A 83 9.30 -3.94 -9.56
N GLY A 84 8.72 -4.72 -10.45
CA GLY A 84 9.02 -6.16 -10.57
C GLY A 84 7.82 -6.95 -11.08
N ARG A 85 8.07 -8.14 -11.63
CA ARG A 85 7.04 -9.05 -12.14
C ARG A 85 6.15 -9.60 -11.02
N ASN A 86 5.05 -10.24 -11.41
CA ASN A 86 4.22 -10.98 -10.46
C ASN A 86 5.07 -12.09 -9.79
N GLY A 87 4.99 -12.17 -8.46
CA GLY A 87 5.81 -13.09 -7.67
C GLY A 87 7.21 -12.58 -7.30
N ALA A 88 7.59 -11.35 -7.70
CA ALA A 88 8.90 -10.77 -7.35
C ALA A 88 9.10 -10.47 -5.86
N GLY A 89 8.05 -10.55 -5.02
CA GLY A 89 8.12 -10.28 -3.59
C GLY A 89 7.56 -8.93 -3.15
N LYS A 90 7.09 -8.08 -4.08
CA LYS A 90 6.56 -6.72 -3.80
C LYS A 90 5.48 -6.72 -2.71
N SER A 91 4.40 -7.48 -2.91
CA SER A 91 3.29 -7.56 -1.94
C SER A 91 3.73 -8.14 -0.59
N THR A 92 4.75 -9.00 -0.56
CA THR A 92 5.31 -9.51 0.70
C THR A 92 6.07 -8.42 1.45
N ALA A 93 6.89 -7.61 0.74
CA ALA A 93 7.57 -6.47 1.32
C ALA A 93 6.56 -5.46 1.89
N LEU A 94 5.49 -5.15 1.15
CA LEU A 94 4.45 -4.26 1.64
C LEU A 94 3.70 -4.81 2.86
N LYS A 95 3.39 -6.11 2.89
CA LYS A 95 2.78 -6.75 4.07
C LYS A 95 3.68 -6.68 5.30
N MET A 96 4.98 -6.61 5.14
CA MET A 96 5.92 -6.38 6.24
C MET A 96 5.92 -4.92 6.68
N VAL A 97 5.83 -3.96 5.75
CA VAL A 97 5.69 -2.52 6.07
C VAL A 97 4.39 -2.25 6.83
N THR A 98 3.28 -2.88 6.41
CA THR A 98 1.96 -2.70 7.06
C THR A 98 1.80 -3.54 8.34
N GLY A 99 2.80 -4.32 8.74
CA GLY A 99 2.72 -5.19 9.94
C GLY A 99 1.81 -6.41 9.80
N VAL A 100 1.25 -6.67 8.62
CA VAL A 100 0.39 -7.86 8.36
C VAL A 100 1.20 -9.16 8.44
N THR A 101 2.49 -9.11 8.13
CA THR A 101 3.39 -10.26 8.28
C THR A 101 4.74 -9.82 8.82
N HIS A 102 5.43 -10.74 9.51
CA HIS A 102 6.76 -10.49 10.04
C HIS A 102 7.82 -11.25 9.22
N PRO A 103 9.06 -10.76 9.18
CA PRO A 103 10.17 -11.46 8.54
C PRO A 103 10.44 -12.80 9.22
N THR A 104 11.04 -13.74 8.49
CA THR A 104 11.55 -15.01 9.03
C THR A 104 12.92 -14.80 9.66
N SER A 105 13.73 -13.90 9.09
CA SER A 105 15.00 -13.42 9.65
C SER A 105 15.25 -11.99 9.19
N GLY A 106 16.17 -11.29 9.85
CA GLY A 106 16.40 -9.87 9.66
C GLY A 106 15.38 -9.00 10.42
N THR A 107 15.44 -7.69 10.23
CA THR A 107 14.58 -6.73 10.92
C THR A 107 13.89 -5.78 9.95
N VAL A 108 12.64 -5.46 10.25
CA VAL A 108 11.86 -4.40 9.57
C VAL A 108 11.47 -3.38 10.62
N GLU A 109 11.92 -2.15 10.42
CA GLU A 109 11.53 -1.01 11.24
C GLU A 109 10.66 -0.08 10.43
N VAL A 110 9.51 0.32 10.98
CA VAL A 110 8.59 1.28 10.38
C VAL A 110 8.19 2.28 11.44
N LYS A 111 8.37 3.56 11.16
CA LYS A 111 8.05 4.66 12.06
C LYS A 111 6.96 5.52 11.44
N GLY A 112 5.89 5.75 12.17
CA GLY A 112 4.76 6.55 11.75
C GLY A 112 3.51 5.74 11.40
N ARG A 113 2.42 6.47 11.17
CA ARG A 113 1.11 5.88 10.84
C ARG A 113 1.07 5.42 9.39
N VAL A 114 0.90 4.12 9.18
CA VAL A 114 0.81 3.52 7.83
C VAL A 114 -0.65 3.41 7.41
N SER A 115 -0.97 3.94 6.23
CA SER A 115 -2.21 3.64 5.52
C SER A 115 -1.92 2.86 4.25
N ALA A 116 -2.64 1.77 4.02
CA ALA A 116 -2.45 0.93 2.86
C ALA A 116 -3.72 0.82 2.02
N LEU A 117 -3.58 1.07 0.73
CA LEU A 117 -4.65 0.89 -0.25
C LEU A 117 -4.67 -0.54 -0.83
N LEU A 118 -3.85 -1.46 -0.29
CA LEU A 118 -3.69 -2.85 -0.73
C LEU A 118 -4.93 -3.73 -0.47
N GLU A 119 -5.55 -3.55 0.68
CA GLU A 119 -6.64 -4.39 1.16
C GLU A 119 -7.79 -3.49 1.67
N LEU A 120 -8.38 -2.72 0.74
CA LEU A 120 -9.40 -1.70 1.05
C LEU A 120 -10.58 -2.24 1.86
N THR A 121 -10.89 -3.52 1.70
CA THR A 121 -12.01 -4.18 2.39
C THR A 121 -11.60 -5.02 3.60
N ALA A 122 -10.30 -5.11 3.90
CA ALA A 122 -9.82 -5.85 5.06
C ALA A 122 -10.28 -5.19 6.36
N GLY A 123 -10.66 -5.98 7.34
CA GLY A 123 -11.11 -5.51 8.65
C GLY A 123 -12.54 -4.99 8.69
N PHE A 124 -13.30 -5.05 7.59
CA PHE A 124 -14.72 -4.75 7.60
C PHE A 124 -15.54 -5.93 8.11
N ASP A 125 -16.47 -5.68 9.02
CA ASP A 125 -17.51 -6.63 9.40
C ASP A 125 -18.75 -6.44 8.50
N MET A 126 -19.12 -7.49 7.78
CA MET A 126 -20.23 -7.47 6.84
C MET A 126 -21.60 -7.35 7.51
N GLN A 127 -21.70 -7.59 8.80
CA GLN A 127 -22.94 -7.45 9.57
C GLN A 127 -23.18 -6.01 10.04
N LEU A 128 -22.12 -5.24 10.18
CA LEU A 128 -22.17 -3.83 10.58
C LEU A 128 -22.47 -2.93 9.37
N THR A 129 -23.04 -1.77 9.66
CA THR A 129 -23.24 -0.69 8.69
C THR A 129 -21.89 -0.10 8.22
N GLY A 130 -21.90 0.69 7.15
CA GLY A 130 -20.71 1.42 6.72
C GLY A 130 -20.17 2.36 7.79
N ARG A 131 -21.07 3.08 8.47
CA ARG A 131 -20.74 3.99 9.57
C ARG A 131 -20.10 3.27 10.77
N GLU A 132 -20.68 2.14 11.17
CA GLU A 132 -20.13 1.31 12.24
C GLU A 132 -18.77 0.73 11.85
N ASN A 133 -18.56 0.40 10.59
CA ASN A 133 -17.28 -0.05 10.06
C ASN A 133 -16.19 1.04 10.04
N ILE A 134 -16.55 2.31 9.80
CA ILE A 134 -15.62 3.45 9.98
C ILE A 134 -15.11 3.46 11.42
N ASN A 135 -16.03 3.36 12.39
CA ASN A 135 -15.69 3.30 13.81
C ASN A 135 -14.82 2.10 14.16
N LEU A 136 -15.20 0.91 13.71
CA LEU A 136 -14.46 -0.32 13.96
C LEU A 136 -13.01 -0.23 13.44
N ARG A 137 -12.84 0.19 12.19
CA ARG A 137 -11.50 0.34 11.59
C ARG A 137 -10.67 1.40 12.28
N GLY A 138 -11.27 2.54 12.65
CA GLY A 138 -10.59 3.58 13.40
C GLY A 138 -10.04 3.05 14.73
N GLN A 139 -10.85 2.28 15.47
CA GLN A 139 -10.42 1.67 16.73
C GLN A 139 -9.31 0.62 16.51
N ILE A 140 -9.40 -0.21 15.47
CA ILE A 140 -8.35 -1.19 15.12
C ILE A 140 -7.02 -0.49 14.84
N LEU A 141 -7.05 0.69 14.21
CA LEU A 141 -5.87 1.51 13.92
C LEU A 141 -5.41 2.37 15.11
N GLY A 142 -6.08 2.26 16.26
CA GLY A 142 -5.72 2.98 17.48
C GLY A 142 -6.18 4.44 17.52
N LEU A 143 -7.07 4.86 16.61
CA LEU A 143 -7.64 6.21 16.66
C LEU A 143 -8.55 6.36 17.88
N SER A 144 -8.49 7.53 18.51
CA SER A 144 -9.44 7.92 19.56
C SER A 144 -10.84 8.14 18.99
N LYS A 145 -11.85 8.10 19.85
CA LYS A 145 -13.24 8.40 19.44
C LYS A 145 -13.39 9.81 18.84
N ALA A 146 -12.60 10.77 19.32
CA ALA A 146 -12.62 12.13 18.79
C ALA A 146 -12.03 12.21 17.38
N GLU A 147 -10.92 11.52 17.12
CA GLU A 147 -10.33 11.44 15.78
C GLU A 147 -11.27 10.74 14.80
N ILE A 148 -11.90 9.64 15.21
CA ILE A 148 -12.87 8.93 14.36
C ILE A 148 -14.07 9.85 14.03
N ALA A 149 -14.61 10.54 15.01
CA ALA A 149 -15.73 11.46 14.80
C ALA A 149 -15.35 12.65 13.89
N ALA A 150 -14.08 13.07 13.93
CA ALA A 150 -13.59 14.14 13.07
C ALA A 150 -13.48 13.72 11.60
N ILE A 151 -13.02 12.49 11.32
CA ILE A 151 -12.84 12.01 9.93
C ILE A 151 -14.11 11.40 9.32
N GLU A 152 -15.08 10.96 10.15
CA GLU A 152 -16.29 10.27 9.67
C GLU A 152 -17.06 11.05 8.59
N PRO A 153 -17.34 12.37 8.74
CA PRO A 153 -18.03 13.13 7.71
C PRO A 153 -17.31 13.12 6.37
N ASP A 154 -15.99 13.31 6.38
CA ASP A 154 -15.16 13.33 5.17
C ASP A 154 -15.12 11.97 4.48
N VAL A 155 -15.06 10.88 5.25
CA VAL A 155 -15.12 9.51 4.73
C VAL A 155 -16.45 9.26 4.04
N ILE A 156 -17.57 9.67 4.65
CA ILE A 156 -18.91 9.47 4.11
C ILE A 156 -19.10 10.28 2.82
N ASP A 157 -18.69 11.54 2.82
CA ASP A 157 -18.79 12.42 1.66
C ASP A 157 -17.93 11.91 0.49
N PHE A 158 -16.68 11.51 0.79
CA PHE A 158 -15.78 10.98 -0.23
C PHE A 158 -16.28 9.67 -0.84
N ALA A 159 -16.84 8.75 -0.02
CA ALA A 159 -17.32 7.44 -0.46
C ALA A 159 -18.55 7.51 -1.35
N GLU A 160 -19.37 8.57 -1.24
CA GLU A 160 -20.58 8.81 -2.06
C GLU A 160 -21.58 7.64 -2.03
N LEU A 161 -21.80 7.06 -0.85
CA LEU A 161 -22.67 5.89 -0.69
C LEU A 161 -24.13 6.26 -0.42
N GLY A 162 -24.41 7.55 -0.15
CA GLY A 162 -25.76 8.02 0.17
C GLY A 162 -26.37 7.26 1.36
N LEU A 163 -27.62 6.86 1.22
CA LEU A 163 -28.34 6.14 2.30
C LEU A 163 -27.77 4.75 2.62
N TYR A 164 -26.92 4.20 1.76
CA TYR A 164 -26.30 2.91 2.04
C TYR A 164 -25.34 2.96 3.22
N ILE A 165 -24.81 4.13 3.59
CA ILE A 165 -23.87 4.24 4.70
C ILE A 165 -24.42 3.65 6.02
N ASP A 166 -25.72 3.73 6.21
CA ASP A 166 -26.43 3.22 7.38
C ASP A 166 -27.07 1.82 7.14
N GLN A 167 -26.72 1.16 6.02
CA GLN A 167 -27.12 -0.22 5.76
C GLN A 167 -25.98 -1.21 6.05
N PRO A 168 -26.27 -2.47 6.42
CA PRO A 168 -25.23 -3.49 6.63
C PRO A 168 -24.39 -3.72 5.37
N MET A 169 -23.08 -3.80 5.54
CA MET A 169 -22.12 -3.94 4.42
C MET A 169 -22.27 -5.22 3.60
N ARG A 170 -23.00 -6.24 4.09
CA ARG A 170 -23.38 -7.41 3.30
C ARG A 170 -24.24 -7.04 2.07
N SER A 171 -24.96 -5.92 2.11
CA SER A 171 -25.78 -5.41 0.99
C SER A 171 -24.98 -4.60 -0.02
N TYR A 172 -23.70 -4.28 0.27
CA TYR A 172 -22.86 -3.47 -0.60
C TYR A 172 -22.31 -4.28 -1.77
N SER A 173 -22.26 -3.66 -2.94
CA SER A 173 -21.47 -4.17 -4.05
C SER A 173 -19.97 -4.13 -3.72
N SER A 174 -19.14 -4.87 -4.49
CA SER A 174 -17.69 -4.81 -4.35
C SER A 174 -17.15 -3.38 -4.54
N GLY A 175 -17.71 -2.63 -5.49
CA GLY A 175 -17.36 -1.23 -5.71
C GLY A 175 -17.69 -0.32 -4.52
N MET A 176 -18.86 -0.48 -3.89
CA MET A 176 -19.24 0.29 -2.70
C MET A 176 -18.31 0.01 -1.52
N LYS A 177 -17.94 -1.25 -1.30
CA LYS A 177 -16.99 -1.65 -0.26
C LYS A 177 -15.62 -1.01 -0.51
N ALA A 178 -15.16 -1.05 -1.75
CA ALA A 178 -13.88 -0.48 -2.12
C ALA A 178 -13.87 1.06 -2.02
N ARG A 179 -14.98 1.74 -2.38
CA ARG A 179 -15.15 3.19 -2.18
C ARG A 179 -15.03 3.58 -0.70
N LEU A 180 -15.74 2.86 0.19
CA LEU A 180 -15.65 3.12 1.63
C LEU A 180 -14.25 2.86 2.17
N GLY A 181 -13.63 1.76 1.74
CA GLY A 181 -12.27 1.42 2.16
C GLY A 181 -11.23 2.44 1.73
N PHE A 182 -11.32 2.94 0.50
CA PHE A 182 -10.45 3.99 0.00
C PHE A 182 -10.67 5.31 0.74
N ALA A 183 -11.94 5.74 0.86
CA ALA A 183 -12.29 6.97 1.56
C ALA A 183 -11.73 6.99 2.99
N PHE A 184 -11.89 5.88 3.71
CA PHE A 184 -11.31 5.73 5.05
C PHE A 184 -9.78 5.80 5.04
N ALA A 185 -9.12 5.09 4.13
CA ALA A 185 -7.66 5.01 4.07
C ALA A 185 -6.99 6.38 3.81
N VAL A 186 -7.64 7.26 3.03
CA VAL A 186 -7.11 8.60 2.72
C VAL A 186 -7.55 9.69 3.71
N ALA A 187 -8.48 9.37 4.62
CA ALA A 187 -8.98 10.32 5.62
C ALA A 187 -8.19 10.27 6.95
N ILE A 188 -7.42 9.20 7.20
CA ILE A 188 -6.72 9.00 8.49
C ILE A 188 -5.41 9.76 8.62
N ASP A 189 -5.09 10.65 7.71
CA ASP A 189 -3.86 11.46 7.71
C ASP A 189 -2.60 10.58 7.89
N PRO A 190 -2.20 9.80 6.86
CA PRO A 190 -1.10 8.87 6.96
C PRO A 190 0.25 9.59 6.91
N GLU A 191 1.23 9.14 7.71
CA GLU A 191 2.64 9.51 7.55
C GLU A 191 3.33 8.66 6.47
N ILE A 192 2.82 7.44 6.26
CA ILE A 192 3.28 6.52 5.21
C ILE A 192 2.05 6.02 4.46
N LEU A 193 1.96 6.35 3.17
CA LEU A 193 0.90 5.87 2.27
C LEU A 193 1.42 4.76 1.38
N VAL A 194 0.81 3.60 1.45
CA VAL A 194 1.12 2.46 0.57
C VAL A 194 0.05 2.35 -0.50
N VAL A 195 0.44 2.58 -1.75
CA VAL A 195 -0.43 2.53 -2.92
C VAL A 195 -0.10 1.30 -3.75
N ASP A 196 -1.09 0.45 -3.97
CA ASP A 196 -0.96 -0.69 -4.87
C ASP A 196 -1.61 -0.35 -6.21
N GLU A 197 -1.26 -1.11 -7.21
CA GLU A 197 -1.79 -1.09 -8.56
C GLU A 197 -3.34 -1.09 -8.64
N ALA A 198 -4.02 -1.51 -7.57
CA ALA A 198 -5.48 -1.56 -7.43
C ALA A 198 -6.16 -0.18 -7.30
N LEU A 199 -5.58 0.92 -7.86
CA LEU A 199 -6.30 2.20 -8.01
C LEU A 199 -7.54 2.12 -8.90
N SER A 200 -7.82 0.95 -9.47
CA SER A 200 -9.02 0.63 -10.27
C SER A 200 -10.28 0.44 -9.40
N VAL A 201 -10.49 1.35 -8.43
CA VAL A 201 -11.64 1.32 -7.51
C VAL A 201 -12.82 2.06 -8.11
N GLY A 202 -13.98 1.39 -8.15
CA GLY A 202 -15.22 2.01 -8.61
C GLY A 202 -15.28 2.26 -10.12
N ASP A 203 -16.06 3.27 -10.52
CA ASP A 203 -16.16 3.71 -11.90
C ASP A 203 -15.05 4.74 -12.25
N ARG A 204 -14.99 5.13 -13.53
CA ARG A 204 -13.97 6.07 -14.02
C ARG A 204 -13.99 7.43 -13.31
N THR A 205 -15.16 7.88 -12.86
CA THR A 205 -15.31 9.16 -12.16
C THR A 205 -14.70 9.07 -10.77
N PHE A 206 -15.00 8.00 -10.05
CA PHE A 206 -14.43 7.75 -8.73
C PHE A 206 -12.91 7.50 -8.80
N GLN A 207 -12.42 6.80 -9.83
CA GLN A 207 -10.97 6.62 -10.05
C GLN A 207 -10.25 7.96 -10.18
N ARG A 208 -10.79 8.92 -10.95
CA ARG A 208 -10.20 10.26 -11.07
C ARG A 208 -10.17 10.99 -9.72
N LYS A 209 -11.23 10.86 -8.92
CA LYS A 209 -11.31 11.43 -7.56
C LYS A 209 -10.25 10.82 -6.65
N CYS A 210 -10.04 9.49 -6.72
CA CYS A 210 -8.99 8.79 -5.98
C CYS A 210 -7.58 9.27 -6.36
N ILE A 211 -7.29 9.37 -7.66
CA ILE A 211 -6.00 9.85 -8.17
C ILE A 211 -5.75 11.30 -7.72
N ALA A 212 -6.75 12.18 -7.83
CA ALA A 212 -6.65 13.55 -7.35
C ALA A 212 -6.33 13.61 -5.86
N ARG A 213 -7.00 12.81 -5.04
CA ARG A 213 -6.77 12.75 -3.59
C ARG A 213 -5.38 12.24 -3.23
N ILE A 214 -4.90 11.20 -3.93
CA ILE A 214 -3.52 10.71 -3.74
C ILE A 214 -2.52 11.82 -4.06
N ARG A 215 -2.71 12.55 -5.17
CA ARG A 215 -1.84 13.68 -5.53
C ARG A 215 -1.85 14.78 -4.45
N GLU A 216 -3.02 15.12 -3.90
CA GLU A 216 -3.12 16.08 -2.79
C GLU A 216 -2.31 15.61 -1.57
N ILE A 217 -2.44 14.32 -1.18
CA ILE A 217 -1.67 13.75 -0.08
C ILE A 217 -0.16 13.81 -0.38
N MET A 218 0.24 13.53 -1.61
CA MET A 218 1.63 13.59 -2.05
C MET A 218 2.20 15.01 -2.12
N MET A 219 1.36 16.05 -2.09
CA MET A 219 1.82 17.45 -1.98
C MET A 219 2.31 17.77 -0.56
N ASP A 220 1.97 16.97 0.44
CA ASP A 220 2.54 17.10 1.78
C ASP A 220 3.93 16.44 1.81
N GLU A 221 4.96 17.26 1.95
CA GLU A 221 6.36 16.83 2.01
C GLU A 221 6.68 15.89 3.18
N ASN A 222 5.80 15.81 4.17
CA ASN A 222 5.94 14.92 5.32
C ASN A 222 5.44 13.50 5.05
N VAL A 223 4.66 13.30 3.99
CA VAL A 223 4.09 12.00 3.67
C VAL A 223 5.06 11.19 2.81
N THR A 224 5.44 10.03 3.30
CA THR A 224 6.24 9.05 2.57
C THR A 224 5.31 8.17 1.75
N VAL A 225 5.61 7.94 0.48
CA VAL A 225 4.75 7.15 -0.40
C VAL A 225 5.48 5.92 -0.94
N LEU A 226 4.88 4.75 -0.75
CA LEU A 226 5.30 3.50 -1.39
C LEU A 226 4.32 3.14 -2.48
N PHE A 227 4.79 3.15 -3.72
CA PHE A 227 3.98 2.83 -4.88
C PHE A 227 4.35 1.46 -5.43
N VAL A 228 3.41 0.54 -5.53
CA VAL A 228 3.65 -0.76 -6.16
C VAL A 228 2.96 -0.81 -7.51
N THR A 229 3.73 -0.99 -8.55
CA THR A 229 3.20 -1.06 -9.90
C THR A 229 4.11 -1.90 -10.80
N HIS A 230 3.54 -2.44 -11.87
CA HIS A 230 4.29 -2.96 -12.99
C HIS A 230 4.30 -1.99 -14.19
N ALA A 231 3.61 -0.84 -14.08
CA ALA A 231 3.53 0.17 -15.13
C ALA A 231 4.56 1.27 -14.91
N SER A 232 5.62 1.30 -15.72
CA SER A 232 6.68 2.31 -15.66
C SER A 232 6.15 3.74 -15.76
N ALA A 233 5.14 3.97 -16.59
CA ALA A 233 4.53 5.29 -16.75
C ALA A 233 3.94 5.82 -15.42
N THR A 234 3.18 4.98 -14.70
CA THR A 234 2.62 5.33 -13.39
C THR A 234 3.73 5.56 -12.36
N ALA A 235 4.75 4.69 -12.34
CA ALA A 235 5.89 4.88 -11.45
C ALA A 235 6.60 6.21 -11.68
N LYS A 236 6.84 6.57 -12.96
CA LYS A 236 7.45 7.84 -13.34
C LYS A 236 6.58 9.05 -13.01
N GLU A 237 5.27 8.90 -13.02
CA GLU A 237 4.33 9.98 -12.70
C GLU A 237 4.37 10.37 -11.21
N PHE A 238 4.51 9.37 -10.31
CA PHE A 238 4.32 9.59 -8.88
C PHE A 238 5.60 9.49 -8.06
N CYS A 239 6.66 8.85 -8.55
CA CYS A 239 7.83 8.54 -7.75
C CYS A 239 9.10 9.20 -8.28
N SER A 240 10.03 9.49 -7.37
CA SER A 240 11.37 9.99 -7.68
C SER A 240 12.43 8.91 -7.66
N ARG A 241 12.19 7.81 -6.93
CA ARG A 241 13.10 6.67 -6.74
C ARG A 241 12.39 5.37 -7.06
N GLY A 242 13.12 4.38 -7.58
CA GLY A 242 12.59 3.06 -7.86
C GLY A 242 13.48 1.96 -7.30
N ILE A 243 12.85 0.96 -6.67
CA ILE A 243 13.46 -0.29 -6.22
C ILE A 243 12.91 -1.42 -7.07
N VAL A 244 13.78 -2.12 -7.81
CA VAL A 244 13.38 -3.26 -8.61
C VAL A 244 13.61 -4.54 -7.83
N LEU A 245 12.55 -5.34 -7.69
CA LEU A 245 12.59 -6.65 -7.06
C LEU A 245 12.47 -7.75 -8.10
N ASP A 246 13.27 -8.80 -7.97
CA ASP A 246 13.15 -10.03 -8.73
C ASP A 246 13.39 -11.25 -7.84
N GLN A 247 12.48 -12.23 -7.90
CA GLN A 247 12.53 -13.48 -7.14
C GLN A 247 12.88 -13.33 -5.65
N GLY A 248 12.36 -12.26 -5.04
CA GLY A 248 12.56 -11.94 -3.62
C GLY A 248 13.82 -11.15 -3.31
N THR A 249 14.64 -10.78 -4.29
CA THR A 249 15.86 -9.99 -4.11
C THR A 249 15.72 -8.58 -4.67
N LYS A 250 16.45 -7.63 -4.10
CA LYS A 250 16.61 -6.28 -4.66
C LYS A 250 17.70 -6.30 -5.72
N VAL A 251 17.32 -6.11 -6.98
CA VAL A 251 18.26 -6.15 -8.13
C VAL A 251 18.67 -4.77 -8.61
N PHE A 252 17.90 -3.73 -8.26
CA PHE A 252 18.22 -2.34 -8.56
C PHE A 252 17.62 -1.40 -7.50
N ASP A 253 18.28 -0.27 -7.27
CA ASP A 253 17.81 0.81 -6.39
C ASP A 253 18.45 2.11 -6.86
N GLY A 254 17.65 3.08 -7.31
CA GLY A 254 18.15 4.32 -7.87
C GLY A 254 17.04 5.28 -8.29
N THR A 255 17.35 6.23 -9.16
CA THR A 255 16.34 7.17 -9.67
C THR A 255 15.23 6.41 -10.39
N ILE A 256 14.03 6.99 -10.43
CA ILE A 256 12.89 6.31 -11.07
C ILE A 256 13.14 6.07 -12.56
N ASP A 257 13.85 6.97 -13.24
CA ASP A 257 14.15 6.83 -14.65
C ASP A 257 15.12 5.67 -14.90
N ASP A 258 16.18 5.55 -14.09
CA ASP A 258 17.12 4.43 -14.18
C ASP A 258 16.47 3.10 -13.78
N ALA A 259 15.63 3.09 -12.73
CA ALA A 259 14.93 1.91 -12.27
C ALA A 259 13.93 1.37 -13.31
N THR A 260 13.20 2.27 -13.96
CA THR A 260 12.26 1.89 -15.01
C THR A 260 13.00 1.44 -16.29
N ALA A 261 14.09 2.10 -16.67
CA ALA A 261 14.94 1.65 -17.78
C ALA A 261 15.53 0.27 -17.51
N TYR A 262 16.05 0.03 -16.27
CA TYR A 262 16.53 -1.29 -15.87
C TYR A 262 15.43 -2.35 -15.94
N TYR A 263 14.21 -2.02 -15.44
CA TYR A 263 13.07 -2.94 -15.44
C TYR A 263 12.63 -3.30 -16.87
N GLU A 264 12.49 -2.32 -17.76
CA GLU A 264 12.08 -2.53 -19.15
C GLU A 264 13.14 -3.29 -19.98
N ALA A 265 14.44 -3.13 -19.66
CA ALA A 265 15.49 -3.84 -20.35
C ALA A 265 15.63 -5.32 -19.96
N ASN A 266 15.14 -5.71 -18.74
CA ASN A 266 15.38 -7.05 -18.21
C ASN A 266 14.09 -7.90 -18.11
N TYR A 267 12.89 -7.26 -18.22
CA TYR A 267 11.59 -7.92 -17.97
C TYR A 267 10.52 -7.53 -18.99
#